data_8855bc8bed4c777310a0bc9288d3ea65
#
_entry.id   8855bc8bed4c777310a0bc9288d3ea65
#
_cell.length_a   1.000
_cell.length_b   1.000
_cell.length_c   1.000
_cell.angle_alpha   90.00
_cell.angle_beta   90.00
_cell.angle_gamma   90.00
#
_symmetry.space_group_name_H-M   'P 1'
#
loop_
_entity.id
_entity.type
_entity.pdbx_description
1 polymer ?
#
loop_
_entity_poly.entity_id
_entity_poly.type
_entity_poly.pdbx_seq_one_letter_code
_entity_poly.pdbx_strand_id
1 'polypeptide(L)'
;MKHLVFVGFLVFLFQDALSQYDPKALATLEAMSAKFKAMGAFEANFSYTLTNDVDNINEEFKGKMTVKGDKYRLALPEQEVINNGTTLWTYLPDANEVNIDNYDPNSEDVNPSKIFEIYKKDFKYLYLKDETIGGVVCEVIDLVPEKTDAQFFKIRMNIVKRDKTVKSFTMFDKGGNRYTYTITEFNPNIKVDDSFFAYDPKQHPGVEIIDLR
;
A
#
# COMPACT_ATOMS: atom_id res chain seq x y z
N MET A 1 -5.44 -62.11 -41.67
CA MET A 1 -6.12 -61.10 -40.84
C MET A 1 -5.06 -60.52 -39.89
N LYS A 2 -4.62 -59.27 -40.15
CA LYS A 2 -3.59 -58.59 -39.35
C LYS A 2 -4.33 -57.58 -38.47
N HIS A 3 -4.28 -57.80 -37.13
CA HIS A 3 -4.85 -56.84 -36.14
C HIS A 3 -3.81 -55.77 -35.85
N LEU A 4 -4.14 -54.54 -36.26
CA LEU A 4 -3.38 -53.32 -35.96
C LEU A 4 -3.82 -52.80 -34.59
N VAL A 5 -2.95 -52.90 -33.55
CA VAL A 5 -3.17 -52.35 -32.22
C VAL A 5 -2.74 -50.86 -32.25
N PHE A 6 -3.72 -49.97 -32.15
CA PHE A 6 -3.47 -48.54 -32.05
C PHE A 6 -3.26 -48.15 -30.60
N VAL A 7 -1.98 -47.97 -30.19
CA VAL A 7 -1.63 -47.48 -28.86
C VAL A 7 -1.78 -45.95 -28.87
N GLY A 8 -2.89 -45.46 -28.31
CA GLY A 8 -3.12 -44.03 -28.12
C GLY A 8 -2.20 -43.47 -27.03
N PHE A 9 -1.26 -42.63 -27.40
CA PHE A 9 -0.39 -41.90 -26.47
C PHE A 9 -1.17 -40.72 -25.89
N LEU A 10 -1.65 -40.92 -24.65
CA LEU A 10 -2.36 -39.86 -23.90
C LEU A 10 -1.34 -38.84 -23.38
N VAL A 11 -1.18 -37.71 -24.09
CA VAL A 11 -0.35 -36.59 -23.62
C VAL A 11 -1.13 -35.86 -22.54
N PHE A 12 -0.75 -36.11 -21.27
CA PHE A 12 -1.20 -35.25 -20.16
C PHE A 12 -0.51 -33.91 -20.29
N LEU A 13 -1.23 -32.89 -20.75
CA LEU A 13 -0.85 -31.51 -20.62
C LEU A 13 -1.02 -31.14 -19.13
N PHE A 14 0.08 -31.12 -18.40
CA PHE A 14 0.14 -30.47 -17.09
C PHE A 14 -0.10 -28.99 -17.36
N GLN A 15 -1.33 -28.52 -17.17
CA GLN A 15 -1.59 -27.10 -16.94
C GLN A 15 -1.05 -26.79 -15.55
N ASP A 16 0.05 -26.07 -15.49
CA ASP A 16 0.48 -25.42 -14.25
C ASP A 16 -0.67 -24.49 -13.82
N ALA A 17 -1.51 -24.97 -12.91
CA ALA A 17 -2.48 -24.15 -12.23
C ALA A 17 -1.67 -23.11 -11.47
N LEU A 18 -1.69 -21.87 -11.95
CA LEU A 18 -1.06 -20.75 -11.26
C LEU A 18 -1.62 -20.72 -9.84
N SER A 19 -0.77 -21.09 -8.89
CA SER A 19 -1.14 -21.10 -7.48
C SER A 19 -1.57 -19.68 -7.09
N GLN A 20 -2.80 -19.56 -6.58
CA GLN A 20 -3.34 -18.26 -6.12
C GLN A 20 -2.53 -17.66 -4.96
N TYR A 21 -1.64 -18.46 -4.37
CA TYR A 21 -0.72 -18.10 -3.29
C TYR A 21 0.69 -18.52 -3.71
N ASP A 22 1.33 -17.65 -4.49
CA ASP A 22 2.67 -17.91 -5.03
C ASP A 22 3.72 -17.89 -3.90
N PRO A 23 4.47 -18.99 -3.67
CA PRO A 23 5.47 -19.06 -2.60
C PRO A 23 6.58 -18.02 -2.74
N LYS A 24 6.95 -17.64 -3.97
CA LYS A 24 7.97 -16.61 -4.22
C LYS A 24 7.45 -15.24 -3.85
N ALA A 25 6.19 -14.93 -4.19
CA ALA A 25 5.53 -13.71 -3.76
C ALA A 25 5.46 -13.67 -2.24
N LEU A 26 5.02 -14.75 -1.57
CA LEU A 26 4.94 -14.82 -0.12
C LEU A 26 6.28 -14.54 0.54
N ALA A 27 7.35 -15.21 0.13
CA ALA A 27 8.68 -15.01 0.69
C ALA A 27 9.15 -13.54 0.59
N THR A 28 8.86 -12.87 -0.53
CA THR A 28 9.20 -11.46 -0.73
C THR A 28 8.37 -10.55 0.17
N LEU A 29 7.06 -10.78 0.27
CA LEU A 29 6.13 -10.01 1.10
C LEU A 29 6.44 -10.16 2.60
N GLU A 30 6.77 -11.39 3.04
CA GLU A 30 7.19 -11.65 4.43
C GLU A 30 8.50 -10.95 4.76
N ALA A 31 9.50 -11.00 3.86
CA ALA A 31 10.77 -10.30 4.05
C ALA A 31 10.59 -8.78 4.12
N MET A 32 9.73 -8.20 3.27
CA MET A 32 9.33 -6.80 3.32
C MET A 32 8.67 -6.47 4.66
N SER A 33 7.63 -7.21 5.05
CA SER A 33 6.90 -7.00 6.31
C SER A 33 7.82 -7.08 7.53
N ALA A 34 8.69 -8.11 7.59
CA ALA A 34 9.66 -8.28 8.66
C ALA A 34 10.62 -7.09 8.75
N LYS A 35 11.08 -6.56 7.61
CA LYS A 35 11.94 -5.38 7.56
C LYS A 35 11.25 -4.15 8.14
N PHE A 36 10.03 -3.85 7.72
CA PHE A 36 9.29 -2.68 8.22
C PHE A 36 8.95 -2.81 9.70
N LYS A 37 8.60 -4.01 10.18
CA LYS A 37 8.39 -4.28 11.62
C LYS A 37 9.63 -4.10 12.48
N ALA A 38 10.81 -4.41 11.94
CA ALA A 38 12.07 -4.24 12.66
C ALA A 38 12.48 -2.76 12.80
N MET A 39 11.88 -1.85 12.03
CA MET A 39 12.11 -0.42 12.15
C MET A 39 11.27 0.12 13.31
N GLY A 40 11.90 0.82 14.27
CA GLY A 40 11.16 1.46 15.37
C GLY A 40 10.25 2.59 14.89
N ALA A 41 10.78 3.42 13.98
CA ALA A 41 10.04 4.44 13.26
C ALA A 41 10.74 4.74 11.94
N PHE A 42 10.00 5.21 10.95
CA PHE A 42 10.56 5.65 9.66
C PHE A 42 9.80 6.85 9.12
N GLU A 43 10.46 7.54 8.18
CA GLU A 43 9.87 8.63 7.41
C GLU A 43 10.04 8.33 5.93
N ALA A 44 9.05 8.66 5.13
CA ALA A 44 9.09 8.55 3.68
C ALA A 44 8.50 9.79 3.02
N ASN A 45 9.23 10.36 2.06
CA ASN A 45 8.67 11.27 1.08
C ASN A 45 8.22 10.45 -0.13
N PHE A 46 7.07 10.80 -0.71
CA PHE A 46 6.53 10.09 -1.85
C PHE A 46 5.85 11.05 -2.84
N SER A 47 5.78 10.64 -4.10
CA SER A 47 4.81 11.19 -5.05
C SER A 47 3.59 10.28 -5.11
N TYR A 48 2.42 10.89 -5.20
CA TYR A 48 1.14 10.25 -5.43
C TYR A 48 0.61 10.71 -6.78
N THR A 49 0.33 9.76 -7.67
CA THR A 49 -0.19 10.06 -9.01
C THR A 49 -1.54 9.38 -9.19
N LEU A 50 -2.55 10.17 -9.56
CA LEU A 50 -3.86 9.67 -10.00
C LEU A 50 -3.92 9.74 -11.53
N THR A 51 -4.12 8.59 -12.17
CA THR A 51 -4.32 8.53 -13.62
C THR A 51 -5.59 7.78 -13.97
N ASN A 52 -6.32 8.31 -14.98
CA ASN A 52 -7.44 7.63 -15.61
C ASN A 52 -7.40 7.96 -17.12
N ASP A 53 -7.13 6.95 -17.94
CA ASP A 53 -6.96 7.14 -19.38
C ASP A 53 -8.29 7.46 -20.10
N VAL A 54 -9.42 7.03 -19.52
CA VAL A 54 -10.77 7.27 -20.10
C VAL A 54 -11.19 8.72 -19.86
N ASP A 55 -10.95 9.22 -18.64
CA ASP A 55 -11.35 10.56 -18.22
C ASP A 55 -10.24 11.60 -18.46
N ASN A 56 -9.10 11.20 -19.02
CA ASN A 56 -7.90 12.03 -19.22
C ASN A 56 -7.40 12.69 -17.92
N ILE A 57 -7.49 11.98 -16.79
CA ILE A 57 -6.97 12.44 -15.51
C ILE A 57 -5.49 12.06 -15.43
N ASN A 58 -4.65 13.02 -15.07
CA ASN A 58 -3.24 12.82 -14.74
C ASN A 58 -2.81 13.90 -13.75
N GLU A 59 -2.93 13.60 -12.48
CA GLU A 59 -2.64 14.50 -11.38
C GLU A 59 -1.50 13.92 -10.54
N GLU A 60 -0.56 14.78 -10.12
CA GLU A 60 0.55 14.40 -9.26
C GLU A 60 0.63 15.31 -8.05
N PHE A 61 0.73 14.70 -6.88
CA PHE A 61 0.91 15.35 -5.59
C PHE A 61 2.15 14.80 -4.90
N LYS A 62 2.70 15.57 -3.99
CA LYS A 62 3.80 15.11 -3.12
C LYS A 62 3.30 15.02 -1.70
N GLY A 63 3.75 14.00 -1.00
CA GLY A 63 3.39 13.80 0.39
C GLY A 63 4.58 13.34 1.22
N LYS A 64 4.37 13.41 2.51
CA LYS A 64 5.31 12.94 3.51
C LYS A 64 4.60 12.09 4.54
N MET A 65 5.18 10.98 4.90
CA MET A 65 4.64 10.07 5.89
C MET A 65 5.68 9.76 6.96
N THR A 66 5.28 9.83 8.20
CA THR A 66 6.06 9.37 9.36
C THR A 66 5.27 8.27 10.06
N VAL A 67 5.91 7.13 10.34
CA VAL A 67 5.25 5.96 10.97
C VAL A 67 6.07 5.50 12.18
N LYS A 68 5.36 5.13 13.27
CA LYS A 68 5.94 4.51 14.47
C LYS A 68 4.94 3.48 15.03
N GLY A 69 5.16 2.19 14.74
CA GLY A 69 4.18 1.15 15.04
C GLY A 69 2.85 1.42 14.34
N ASP A 70 1.74 1.48 15.09
CA ASP A 70 0.40 1.80 14.55
C ASP A 70 0.14 3.31 14.41
N LYS A 71 1.05 4.16 14.91
CA LYS A 71 0.93 5.61 14.82
C LYS A 71 1.47 6.11 13.49
N TYR A 72 0.81 7.10 12.91
CA TYR A 72 1.31 7.75 11.71
C TYR A 72 0.91 9.22 11.63
N ARG A 73 1.68 9.98 10.88
CA ARG A 73 1.37 11.33 10.42
C ARG A 73 1.61 11.38 8.92
N LEU A 74 0.56 11.67 8.18
CA LEU A 74 0.54 11.75 6.72
C LEU A 74 0.22 13.19 6.33
N ALA A 75 1.17 13.87 5.71
CA ALA A 75 1.00 15.23 5.20
C ALA A 75 0.85 15.19 3.67
N LEU A 76 -0.26 15.68 3.17
CA LEU A 76 -0.59 15.94 1.78
C LEU A 76 -0.88 17.43 1.60
N PRO A 77 -0.84 17.98 0.37
CA PRO A 77 -1.14 19.40 0.15
C PRO A 77 -2.51 19.84 0.69
N GLU A 78 -3.51 18.99 0.55
CA GLU A 78 -4.91 19.30 0.87
C GLU A 78 -5.33 18.90 2.29
N GLN A 79 -4.55 18.03 2.94
CA GLN A 79 -4.89 17.51 4.27
C GLN A 79 -3.68 16.99 5.04
N GLU A 80 -3.79 17.02 6.35
CA GLU A 80 -2.89 16.30 7.24
C GLU A 80 -3.67 15.30 8.09
N VAL A 81 -3.28 14.03 8.03
CA VAL A 81 -3.90 12.97 8.83
C VAL A 81 -2.93 12.53 9.91
N ILE A 82 -3.37 12.59 11.16
CA ILE A 82 -2.57 12.23 12.34
C ILE A 82 -3.30 11.13 13.10
N ASN A 83 -2.60 10.03 13.37
CA ASN A 83 -3.11 8.91 14.15
C ASN A 83 -2.16 8.58 15.31
N ASN A 84 -2.67 8.59 16.53
CA ASN A 84 -1.89 8.21 17.73
C ASN A 84 -2.16 6.77 18.20
N GLY A 85 -2.91 5.98 17.44
CA GLY A 85 -3.32 4.61 17.77
C GLY A 85 -4.69 4.49 18.43
N THR A 86 -5.32 5.61 18.84
CA THR A 86 -6.68 5.65 19.41
C THR A 86 -7.56 6.73 18.80
N THR A 87 -6.97 7.84 18.43
CA THR A 87 -7.65 9.00 17.84
C THR A 87 -7.06 9.31 16.49
N LEU A 88 -7.92 9.63 15.54
CA LEU A 88 -7.59 10.10 14.20
C LEU A 88 -7.97 11.57 14.09
N TRP A 89 -7.04 12.42 13.68
CA TRP A 89 -7.28 13.82 13.32
C TRP A 89 -7.07 13.99 11.83
N THR A 90 -8.02 14.61 11.16
CA THR A 90 -7.90 15.03 9.76
C THR A 90 -8.00 16.54 9.72
N TYR A 91 -6.87 17.20 9.56
CA TYR A 91 -6.80 18.65 9.39
C TYR A 91 -6.89 19.02 7.92
N LEU A 92 -7.80 19.93 7.59
CA LEU A 92 -8.06 20.46 6.24
C LEU A 92 -7.63 21.94 6.23
N PRO A 93 -6.42 22.27 5.71
CA PRO A 93 -5.88 23.63 5.75
C PRO A 93 -6.77 24.66 5.07
N ASP A 94 -7.33 24.33 3.89
CA ASP A 94 -8.14 25.26 3.11
C ASP A 94 -9.46 25.62 3.79
N ALA A 95 -10.05 24.69 4.54
CA ALA A 95 -11.24 24.93 5.34
C ALA A 95 -10.91 25.49 6.74
N ASN A 96 -9.64 25.41 7.16
CA ASN A 96 -9.19 25.66 8.54
C ASN A 96 -10.01 24.86 9.57
N GLU A 97 -10.19 23.57 9.32
CA GLU A 97 -11.03 22.65 10.05
C GLU A 97 -10.25 21.41 10.46
N VAL A 98 -10.55 20.84 11.62
CA VAL A 98 -10.03 19.54 12.03
C VAL A 98 -11.18 18.63 12.46
N ASN A 99 -11.28 17.48 11.80
CA ASN A 99 -12.17 16.40 12.17
C ASN A 99 -11.46 15.45 13.14
N ILE A 100 -12.15 15.06 14.22
CA ILE A 100 -11.63 14.15 15.25
C ILE A 100 -12.50 12.91 15.29
N ASP A 101 -11.90 11.76 15.02
CA ASP A 101 -12.56 10.46 15.00
C ASP A 101 -11.90 9.47 15.96
N ASN A 102 -12.62 8.42 16.35
CA ASN A 102 -12.00 7.25 16.94
C ASN A 102 -11.26 6.45 15.86
N TYR A 103 -10.00 6.11 16.13
CA TYR A 103 -9.26 5.24 15.22
C TYR A 103 -9.80 3.80 15.28
N ASP A 104 -10.28 3.28 14.16
CA ASP A 104 -10.64 1.87 14.00
C ASP A 104 -9.53 1.12 13.23
N PRO A 105 -8.77 0.23 13.90
CA PRO A 105 -7.72 -0.55 13.24
C PRO A 105 -8.26 -1.57 12.22
N ASN A 106 -9.57 -1.83 12.19
CA ASN A 106 -10.24 -2.75 11.27
C ASN A 106 -11.00 -2.05 10.14
N SER A 107 -10.93 -0.72 10.08
CA SER A 107 -11.56 0.02 8.97
C SER A 107 -11.03 -0.49 7.62
N GLU A 108 -11.86 -0.40 6.59
CA GLU A 108 -11.49 -0.80 5.22
C GLU A 108 -10.60 0.25 4.53
N ASP A 109 -10.37 1.38 5.19
CA ASP A 109 -9.52 2.45 4.67
C ASP A 109 -8.06 2.01 4.57
N VAL A 110 -7.39 2.51 3.54
CA VAL A 110 -5.95 2.25 3.36
C VAL A 110 -5.16 2.90 4.48
N ASN A 111 -4.75 2.10 5.45
CA ASN A 111 -3.95 2.55 6.57
C ASN A 111 -2.45 2.58 6.20
N PRO A 112 -1.80 3.76 6.17
CA PRO A 112 -0.39 3.89 5.80
C PRO A 112 0.55 3.06 6.67
N SER A 113 0.23 2.84 7.95
CA SER A 113 1.08 2.03 8.84
C SER A 113 0.96 0.53 8.56
N LYS A 114 -0.12 0.08 7.89
CA LYS A 114 -0.43 -1.34 7.64
C LYS A 114 -0.25 -1.78 6.19
N ILE A 115 0.11 -0.89 5.28
CA ILE A 115 0.29 -1.21 3.86
C ILE A 115 1.29 -2.36 3.65
N PHE A 116 2.30 -2.48 4.52
CA PHE A 116 3.32 -3.52 4.47
C PHE A 116 2.83 -4.89 4.97
N GLU A 117 1.62 -4.96 5.52
CA GLU A 117 0.98 -6.17 6.02
C GLU A 117 -0.34 -6.50 5.34
N ILE A 118 -0.78 -5.65 4.41
CA ILE A 118 -2.08 -5.77 3.74
C ILE A 118 -2.32 -7.15 3.10
N TYR A 119 -1.24 -7.78 2.60
CA TYR A 119 -1.28 -9.10 1.96
C TYR A 119 -1.69 -10.24 2.90
N LYS A 120 -1.64 -10.02 4.23
CA LYS A 120 -1.91 -11.08 5.23
C LYS A 120 -3.39 -11.37 5.41
N LYS A 121 -4.27 -10.45 4.97
CA LYS A 121 -5.69 -10.57 5.21
C LYS A 121 -6.45 -10.38 3.90
N ASP A 122 -7.16 -11.44 3.48
CA ASP A 122 -8.11 -11.42 2.37
C ASP A 122 -7.50 -11.03 1.00
N PHE A 123 -6.23 -11.39 0.74
CA PHE A 123 -5.57 -11.18 -0.55
C PHE A 123 -4.90 -12.45 -1.07
N LYS A 124 -5.08 -12.70 -2.36
CA LYS A 124 -4.25 -13.59 -3.17
C LYS A 124 -3.07 -12.81 -3.70
N TYR A 125 -1.92 -13.47 -3.88
CA TYR A 125 -0.71 -12.81 -4.35
C TYR A 125 0.01 -13.63 -5.40
N LEU A 126 0.55 -12.94 -6.41
CA LEU A 126 1.26 -13.52 -7.52
C LEU A 126 2.54 -12.74 -7.80
N TYR A 127 3.67 -13.45 -7.85
CA TYR A 127 4.91 -12.90 -8.37
C TYR A 127 4.86 -12.84 -9.90
N LEU A 128 5.11 -11.67 -10.48
CA LEU A 128 5.06 -11.49 -11.93
C LEU A 128 6.44 -11.61 -12.57
N LYS A 129 7.38 -10.79 -12.11
CA LYS A 129 8.73 -10.66 -12.70
C LYS A 129 9.66 -9.83 -11.83
N ASP A 130 10.96 -9.85 -12.17
CA ASP A 130 11.89 -8.79 -11.82
C ASP A 130 11.79 -7.67 -12.87
N GLU A 131 11.81 -6.41 -12.44
CA GLU A 131 11.78 -5.25 -13.32
C GLU A 131 12.67 -4.13 -12.77
N THR A 132 13.37 -3.42 -13.66
CA THR A 132 14.14 -2.25 -13.25
C THR A 132 13.26 -1.01 -13.28
N ILE A 133 13.03 -0.42 -12.09
CA ILE A 133 12.16 0.74 -11.89
C ILE A 133 12.98 1.86 -11.24
N GLY A 134 13.12 2.99 -11.94
CA GLY A 134 13.95 4.11 -11.46
C GLY A 134 15.40 3.71 -11.16
N GLY A 135 15.98 2.82 -11.98
CA GLY A 135 17.38 2.36 -11.84
C GLY A 135 17.60 1.28 -10.78
N VAL A 136 16.55 0.78 -10.12
CA VAL A 136 16.63 -0.30 -9.11
C VAL A 136 15.87 -1.52 -9.56
N VAL A 137 16.43 -2.72 -9.34
CA VAL A 137 15.73 -3.99 -9.61
C VAL A 137 14.70 -4.22 -8.52
N CYS A 138 13.44 -4.33 -8.94
CA CYS A 138 12.29 -4.62 -8.08
C CYS A 138 11.69 -5.97 -8.43
N GLU A 139 11.17 -6.64 -7.42
CA GLU A 139 10.27 -7.77 -7.54
C GLU A 139 8.84 -7.22 -7.66
N VAL A 140 8.18 -7.54 -8.76
CA VAL A 140 6.82 -7.07 -9.05
C VAL A 140 5.82 -8.11 -8.60
N ILE A 141 4.93 -7.74 -7.67
CA ILE A 141 3.93 -8.62 -7.07
C ILE A 141 2.56 -7.99 -7.20
N ASP A 142 1.59 -8.74 -7.71
CA ASP A 142 0.18 -8.37 -7.69
C ASP A 142 -0.51 -9.00 -6.48
N LEU A 143 -1.27 -8.16 -5.76
CA LEU A 143 -2.20 -8.53 -4.70
C LEU A 143 -3.63 -8.37 -5.25
N VAL A 144 -4.45 -9.39 -5.11
CA VAL A 144 -5.85 -9.39 -5.57
C VAL A 144 -6.74 -9.66 -4.36
N PRO A 145 -7.66 -8.74 -4.00
CA PRO A 145 -8.60 -8.97 -2.92
C PRO A 145 -9.42 -10.24 -3.16
N GLU A 146 -9.69 -11.02 -2.12
CA GLU A 146 -10.60 -12.17 -2.18
C GLU A 146 -12.07 -11.72 -2.20
N LYS A 147 -12.36 -10.58 -1.58
CA LYS A 147 -13.68 -9.96 -1.60
C LYS A 147 -13.96 -9.33 -2.95
N THR A 148 -15.11 -9.63 -3.53
CA THR A 148 -15.53 -9.12 -4.86
C THR A 148 -16.06 -7.69 -4.82
N ASP A 149 -16.47 -7.20 -3.66
CA ASP A 149 -17.00 -5.85 -3.42
C ASP A 149 -15.91 -4.84 -3.00
N ALA A 150 -14.66 -5.28 -2.87
CA ALA A 150 -13.54 -4.40 -2.55
C ALA A 150 -13.46 -3.20 -3.52
N GLN A 151 -13.11 -2.03 -2.98
CA GLN A 151 -12.95 -0.78 -3.73
C GLN A 151 -11.90 -0.92 -4.85
N PHE A 152 -10.80 -1.60 -4.53
CA PHE A 152 -9.71 -1.88 -5.46
C PHE A 152 -9.75 -3.36 -5.86
N PHE A 153 -9.65 -3.66 -7.15
CA PHE A 153 -9.61 -5.04 -7.62
C PHE A 153 -8.18 -5.61 -7.68
N LYS A 154 -7.17 -4.75 -7.57
CA LYS A 154 -5.76 -5.14 -7.60
C LYS A 154 -4.86 -4.08 -6.97
N ILE A 155 -3.83 -4.53 -6.29
CA ILE A 155 -2.70 -3.69 -5.86
C ILE A 155 -1.42 -4.30 -6.43
N ARG A 156 -0.63 -3.52 -7.16
CA ARG A 156 0.70 -3.91 -7.63
C ARG A 156 1.76 -3.32 -6.75
N MET A 157 2.60 -4.15 -6.16
CA MET A 157 3.73 -3.73 -5.34
C MET A 157 5.04 -3.94 -6.10
N ASN A 158 5.91 -2.93 -6.07
CA ASN A 158 7.27 -2.98 -6.58
C ASN A 158 8.21 -2.93 -5.39
N ILE A 159 8.78 -4.08 -5.04
CA ILE A 159 9.62 -4.27 -3.85
C ILE A 159 11.08 -4.36 -4.29
N VAL A 160 11.94 -3.50 -3.76
CA VAL A 160 13.38 -3.50 -4.09
C VAL A 160 13.98 -4.87 -3.75
N LYS A 161 14.49 -5.57 -4.76
CA LYS A 161 14.96 -6.95 -4.62
C LYS A 161 16.09 -7.09 -3.60
N ARG A 162 17.01 -6.13 -3.57
CA ARG A 162 18.22 -6.16 -2.72
C ARG A 162 17.91 -6.06 -1.24
N ASP A 163 17.01 -5.16 -0.87
CA ASP A 163 16.84 -4.77 0.53
C ASP A 163 15.38 -4.84 1.04
N LYS A 164 14.45 -5.27 0.17
CA LYS A 164 13.03 -5.46 0.49
C LYS A 164 12.30 -4.20 0.97
N THR A 165 12.80 -3.00 0.62
CA THR A 165 11.99 -1.79 0.77
C THR A 165 10.96 -1.67 -0.35
N VAL A 166 9.87 -0.97 -0.09
CA VAL A 166 8.89 -0.66 -1.14
C VAL A 166 9.42 0.50 -1.98
N LYS A 167 9.52 0.29 -3.31
CA LYS A 167 9.83 1.36 -4.27
C LYS A 167 8.57 2.13 -4.65
N SER A 168 7.50 1.39 -4.95
CA SER A 168 6.19 1.97 -5.27
C SER A 168 5.09 0.92 -5.12
N PHE A 169 3.85 1.37 -5.03
CA PHE A 169 2.68 0.52 -5.21
C PHE A 169 1.60 1.27 -5.98
N THR A 170 0.79 0.52 -6.74
CA THR A 170 -0.32 1.05 -7.52
C THR A 170 -1.60 0.31 -7.17
N MET A 171 -2.63 1.03 -6.77
CA MET A 171 -3.98 0.50 -6.57
C MET A 171 -4.80 0.76 -7.83
N PHE A 172 -5.57 -0.25 -8.25
CA PHE A 172 -6.42 -0.21 -9.43
C PHE A 172 -7.87 -0.33 -9.01
N ASP A 173 -8.68 0.68 -9.27
CA ASP A 173 -10.10 0.64 -8.99
C ASP A 173 -10.94 0.19 -10.20
N LYS A 174 -12.23 -0.06 -9.95
CA LYS A 174 -13.17 -0.51 -10.98
C LYS A 174 -13.60 0.60 -11.95
N GLY A 175 -13.35 1.86 -11.58
CA GLY A 175 -13.61 3.04 -12.42
C GLY A 175 -12.48 3.34 -13.43
N GLY A 176 -11.41 2.53 -13.42
CA GLY A 176 -10.26 2.73 -14.31
C GLY A 176 -9.19 3.65 -13.72
N ASN A 177 -9.38 4.13 -12.51
CA ASN A 177 -8.37 4.94 -11.83
C ASN A 177 -7.19 4.07 -11.37
N ARG A 178 -6.01 4.65 -11.47
CA ARG A 178 -4.75 4.10 -10.96
C ARG A 178 -4.15 5.10 -9.99
N TYR A 179 -4.00 4.68 -8.74
CA TYR A 179 -3.44 5.45 -7.64
C TYR A 179 -2.04 4.94 -7.38
N THR A 180 -1.02 5.62 -7.90
CA THR A 180 0.38 5.20 -7.79
C THR A 180 1.11 6.01 -6.71
N TYR A 181 1.67 5.33 -5.74
CA TYR A 181 2.53 5.90 -4.70
C TYR A 181 3.97 5.48 -4.97
N THR A 182 4.85 6.43 -5.19
CA THR A 182 6.29 6.19 -5.45
C THR A 182 7.12 6.81 -4.34
N ILE A 183 7.89 5.98 -3.62
CA ILE A 183 8.80 6.45 -2.58
C ILE A 183 9.98 7.18 -3.24
N THR A 184 10.13 8.46 -2.94
CA THR A 184 11.19 9.33 -3.47
C THR A 184 12.37 9.41 -2.51
N GLU A 185 12.10 9.38 -1.20
CA GLU A 185 13.12 9.36 -0.15
C GLU A 185 12.64 8.49 1.01
N PHE A 186 13.56 7.75 1.62
CA PHE A 186 13.22 6.85 2.74
C PHE A 186 14.28 6.93 3.84
N ASN A 187 13.85 7.31 5.04
CA ASN A 187 14.68 7.48 6.23
C ASN A 187 14.25 6.47 7.30
N PRO A 188 14.94 5.32 7.41
CA PRO A 188 14.61 4.31 8.42
C PRO A 188 15.17 4.69 9.80
N ASN A 189 14.57 4.11 10.85
CA ASN A 189 15.05 4.18 12.24
C ASN A 189 15.21 5.62 12.77
N ILE A 190 14.31 6.52 12.38
CA ILE A 190 14.29 7.89 12.92
C ILE A 190 13.93 7.87 14.41
N LYS A 191 14.36 8.91 15.13
CA LYS A 191 13.93 9.16 16.49
C LYS A 191 12.80 10.17 16.48
N VAL A 192 11.63 9.76 16.95
CA VAL A 192 10.44 10.62 17.03
C VAL A 192 9.68 10.32 18.31
N ASP A 193 9.27 11.38 19.00
CA ASP A 193 8.50 11.29 20.24
C ASP A 193 7.01 11.01 19.93
N ASP A 194 6.31 10.42 20.88
CA ASP A 194 4.89 10.10 20.72
C ASP A 194 4.01 11.34 20.57
N SER A 195 4.43 12.48 21.14
CA SER A 195 3.75 13.77 20.97
C SER A 195 3.69 14.25 19.53
N PHE A 196 4.59 13.79 18.66
CA PHE A 196 4.54 14.09 17.22
C PHE A 196 3.27 13.56 16.54
N PHE A 197 2.68 12.50 17.10
CA PHE A 197 1.47 11.86 16.58
C PHE A 197 0.20 12.36 17.28
N ALA A 198 0.20 13.62 17.72
CA ALA A 198 -0.96 14.29 18.28
C ALA A 198 -1.19 15.61 17.55
N TYR A 199 -2.46 15.97 17.34
CA TYR A 199 -2.83 17.28 16.81
C TYR A 199 -2.68 18.34 17.91
N ASP A 200 -2.01 19.44 17.60
CA ASP A 200 -1.85 20.58 18.51
C ASP A 200 -2.63 21.80 17.97
N PRO A 201 -3.79 22.15 18.54
CA PRO A 201 -4.60 23.30 18.10
C PRO A 201 -3.85 24.63 18.17
N LYS A 202 -2.80 24.74 19.00
CA LYS A 202 -2.02 25.97 19.11
C LYS A 202 -1.22 26.30 17.87
N GLN A 203 -0.94 25.28 17.04
CA GLN A 203 -0.25 25.45 15.75
C GLN A 203 -1.20 25.93 14.65
N HIS A 204 -2.53 25.88 14.88
CA HIS A 204 -3.58 26.24 13.92
C HIS A 204 -4.58 27.21 14.57
N PRO A 205 -4.22 28.50 14.75
CA PRO A 205 -5.09 29.47 15.39
C PRO A 205 -6.41 29.65 14.62
N GLY A 206 -7.53 29.60 15.35
CA GLY A 206 -8.87 29.80 14.77
C GLY A 206 -9.41 28.59 14.00
N VAL A 207 -8.78 27.42 14.13
CA VAL A 207 -9.28 26.17 13.53
C VAL A 207 -10.65 25.81 14.11
N GLU A 208 -11.59 25.41 13.25
CA GLU A 208 -12.85 24.81 13.65
C GLU A 208 -12.61 23.33 14.02
N ILE A 209 -13.07 22.94 15.21
CA ILE A 209 -12.92 21.57 15.70
C ILE A 209 -14.25 20.86 15.59
N ILE A 210 -14.30 19.79 14.78
CA ILE A 210 -15.46 18.91 14.60
C ILE A 210 -15.15 17.58 15.26
N ASP A 211 -15.71 17.36 16.45
CA ASP A 211 -15.55 16.10 17.18
C ASP A 211 -16.68 15.12 16.81
N LEU A 212 -16.29 14.03 16.12
CA LEU A 212 -17.20 13.00 15.60
C LEU A 212 -17.18 11.70 16.46
N ARG A 213 -16.51 11.73 17.61
CA ARG A 213 -16.37 10.53 18.49
C ARG A 213 -17.60 10.23 19.31
#